data_7f9b178dbfc99794d91fcdabf546d8ad
#
_entry.id   7f9b178dbfc99794d91fcdabf546d8ad
#
_cell.length_a   1.000
_cell.length_b   1.000
_cell.length_c   1.000
_cell.angle_alpha   90.00
_cell.angle_beta   90.00
_cell.angle_gamma   90.00
#
_symmetry.space_group_name_H-M   'P 1'
#
loop_
_entity.id
_entity.type
_entity.pdbx_description
1 polymer ?
#
loop_
_entity_poly.entity_id
_entity_poly.type
_entity_poly.pdbx_seq_one_letter_code
_entity_poly.pdbx_strand_id
1 'polypeptide(L)'
;SLLQKEKDHVEGFAPEVAMVTEAGGEPLEEKLIVRPTSETMFSTLYSKWISSWRDLPLVYNQWCNVLRWEKETRPFLRSREFLWQEGHTIHATEKEARERTIQMLNIYAQVVEDLLAIPVLKGEKTPSEKFAGAENTYTIETLMHDGRALQSGTSHYFGQNFTKPFNIKFQNKEGKEEYGYQTSWGISTRLLGGVIMAHGDDRGLKLPPKVAPIQIVIIPVAAHKEGVI
;
A
#
# COMPACT_ATOMS: atom_id res chain seq x y z
N SER A 1 -21.05 4.94 -15.43
CA SER A 1 -19.63 5.21 -15.24
C SER A 1 -19.12 4.58 -13.94
N LEU A 2 -17.85 4.25 -13.86
CA LEU A 2 -17.18 3.72 -12.67
C LEU A 2 -17.40 4.64 -11.44
N LEU A 3 -17.43 5.95 -11.66
CA LEU A 3 -17.68 6.98 -10.64
C LEU A 3 -19.01 6.83 -9.89
N GLN A 4 -20.08 6.35 -10.54
CA GLN A 4 -21.39 6.19 -9.88
C GLN A 4 -21.47 4.94 -8.98
N LYS A 5 -20.68 3.91 -9.29
CA LYS A 5 -20.54 2.71 -8.43
C LYS A 5 -19.62 2.94 -7.24
N GLU A 6 -18.77 3.95 -7.35
CA GLU A 6 -17.74 4.31 -6.38
C GLU A 6 -18.19 5.35 -5.36
N LYS A 7 -19.44 5.84 -5.42
CA LYS A 7 -19.87 7.01 -4.66
C LYS A 7 -19.58 6.88 -3.15
N ASP A 8 -19.80 5.70 -2.59
CA ASP A 8 -19.58 5.47 -1.17
C ASP A 8 -18.08 5.34 -0.82
N HIS A 9 -17.25 4.88 -1.78
CA HIS A 9 -15.80 4.80 -1.63
C HIS A 9 -15.11 6.13 -1.98
N VAL A 10 -15.64 6.85 -2.95
CA VAL A 10 -15.12 8.14 -3.42
C VAL A 10 -15.37 9.25 -2.41
N GLU A 11 -16.41 9.19 -1.56
CA GLU A 11 -16.62 10.19 -0.50
C GLU A 11 -15.40 10.33 0.41
N GLY A 12 -14.67 9.25 0.70
CA GLY A 12 -13.42 9.30 1.46
C GLY A 12 -12.24 9.90 0.70
N PHE A 13 -12.19 9.77 -0.64
CA PHE A 13 -11.10 10.26 -1.49
C PHE A 13 -11.46 11.50 -2.33
N ALA A 14 -12.71 11.92 -2.36
CA ALA A 14 -13.18 13.02 -3.21
C ALA A 14 -12.32 14.31 -3.12
N PRO A 15 -11.79 14.71 -1.95
CA PRO A 15 -10.94 15.90 -1.86
C PRO A 15 -9.54 15.72 -2.46
N GLU A 16 -9.10 14.50 -2.67
CA GLU A 16 -7.71 14.16 -3.04
C GLU A 16 -7.54 13.68 -4.48
N VAL A 17 -8.61 13.62 -5.27
CA VAL A 17 -8.50 13.17 -6.67
C VAL A 17 -8.06 14.30 -7.58
N ALA A 18 -7.12 13.99 -8.49
CA ALA A 18 -6.79 14.84 -9.62
C ALA A 18 -7.60 14.38 -10.85
N MET A 19 -8.18 15.35 -11.55
CA MET A 19 -8.95 15.09 -12.77
C MET A 19 -8.23 15.63 -13.99
N VAL A 20 -8.18 14.83 -15.06
CA VAL A 20 -7.75 15.27 -16.38
C VAL A 20 -9.00 15.74 -17.13
N THR A 21 -9.05 17.02 -17.46
CA THR A 21 -10.18 17.65 -18.16
C THR A 21 -9.88 17.95 -19.62
N GLU A 22 -8.58 18.00 -19.97
CA GLU A 22 -8.08 18.30 -21.30
C GLU A 22 -6.93 17.36 -21.66
N ALA A 23 -6.83 16.99 -22.93
CA ALA A 23 -5.69 16.25 -23.47
C ALA A 23 -5.47 16.62 -24.95
N GLY A 24 -4.20 16.74 -25.36
CA GLY A 24 -3.86 17.11 -26.73
C GLY A 24 -4.29 18.53 -27.13
N GLY A 25 -4.56 19.40 -26.16
CA GLY A 25 -5.06 20.77 -26.38
C GLY A 25 -6.58 20.88 -26.53
N GLU A 26 -7.31 19.79 -26.37
CA GLU A 26 -8.77 19.74 -26.50
C GLU A 26 -9.42 19.24 -25.18
N PRO A 27 -10.61 19.78 -24.82
CA PRO A 27 -11.39 19.28 -23.70
C PRO A 27 -11.80 17.82 -23.92
N LEU A 28 -11.72 17.02 -22.84
CA LEU A 28 -12.21 15.64 -22.87
C LEU A 28 -13.74 15.60 -22.70
N GLU A 29 -14.43 14.81 -23.50
CA GLU A 29 -15.87 14.53 -23.34
C GLU A 29 -16.17 13.88 -21.99
N GLU A 30 -15.37 12.90 -21.61
CA GLU A 30 -15.37 12.30 -20.27
C GLU A 30 -14.11 12.67 -19.50
N LYS A 31 -14.29 13.28 -18.34
CA LYS A 31 -13.18 13.60 -17.42
C LYS A 31 -12.57 12.29 -16.87
N LEU A 32 -11.25 12.20 -16.85
CA LEU A 32 -10.55 11.07 -16.28
C LEU A 32 -10.06 11.41 -14.87
N ILE A 33 -10.12 10.42 -13.99
CA ILE A 33 -9.53 10.52 -12.65
C ILE A 33 -8.18 9.81 -12.68
N VAL A 34 -7.14 10.53 -12.24
CA VAL A 34 -5.85 9.89 -11.96
C VAL A 34 -6.01 9.07 -10.69
N ARG A 35 -5.75 7.78 -10.76
CA ARG A 35 -6.03 6.85 -9.65
C ARG A 35 -5.33 7.27 -8.34
N PRO A 36 -6.07 7.46 -7.23
CA PRO A 36 -5.49 7.66 -5.91
C PRO A 36 -5.19 6.31 -5.19
N THR A 37 -5.77 5.24 -5.70
CA THR A 37 -5.67 3.84 -5.24
C THR A 37 -6.31 2.94 -6.31
N SER A 38 -6.16 1.63 -6.23
CA SER A 38 -6.56 0.72 -7.32
C SER A 38 -7.66 -0.28 -6.98
N GLU A 39 -8.31 -0.21 -5.81
CA GLU A 39 -9.36 -1.15 -5.41
C GLU A 39 -10.46 -1.30 -6.45
N THR A 40 -10.97 -0.18 -6.97
CA THR A 40 -12.07 -0.16 -7.94
C THR A 40 -11.65 -0.73 -9.29
N MET A 41 -10.41 -0.48 -9.72
CA MET A 41 -9.85 -1.03 -10.95
C MET A 41 -9.72 -2.54 -10.85
N PHE A 42 -9.12 -3.05 -9.76
CA PHE A 42 -9.00 -4.49 -9.52
C PHE A 42 -10.37 -5.15 -9.36
N SER A 43 -11.28 -4.54 -8.61
CA SER A 43 -12.64 -5.08 -8.44
C SER A 43 -13.38 -5.20 -9.77
N THR A 44 -13.21 -4.24 -10.68
CA THR A 44 -13.78 -4.30 -12.03
C THR A 44 -13.18 -5.43 -12.87
N LEU A 45 -11.88 -5.69 -12.75
CA LEU A 45 -11.23 -6.80 -13.45
C LEU A 45 -11.61 -8.15 -12.84
N TYR A 46 -11.62 -8.23 -11.52
CA TYR A 46 -11.96 -9.46 -10.79
C TYR A 46 -13.38 -9.94 -11.06
N SER A 47 -14.34 -9.02 -11.23
CA SER A 47 -15.70 -9.38 -11.64
C SER A 47 -15.79 -10.07 -13.00
N LYS A 48 -14.74 -9.95 -13.82
CA LYS A 48 -14.65 -10.60 -15.14
C LYS A 48 -13.81 -11.87 -15.12
N TRP A 49 -12.86 -11.97 -14.19
CA TRP A 49 -11.89 -13.06 -14.13
C TRP A 49 -12.31 -14.18 -13.20
N ILE A 50 -13.09 -13.88 -12.18
CA ILE A 50 -13.54 -14.86 -11.18
C ILE A 50 -14.91 -15.39 -11.59
N SER A 51 -15.02 -16.70 -11.70
CA SER A 51 -16.27 -17.42 -12.00
C SER A 51 -16.44 -18.68 -11.16
N SER A 52 -15.34 -19.27 -10.67
CA SER A 52 -15.31 -20.55 -9.98
C SER A 52 -14.47 -20.48 -8.71
N TRP A 53 -14.78 -21.34 -7.75
CA TRP A 53 -13.94 -21.54 -6.57
C TRP A 53 -12.49 -21.94 -6.91
N ARG A 54 -12.25 -22.48 -8.11
CA ARG A 54 -10.92 -22.84 -8.61
C ARG A 54 -10.07 -21.60 -8.96
N ASP A 55 -10.71 -20.46 -9.18
CA ASP A 55 -10.02 -19.20 -9.44
C ASP A 55 -9.52 -18.53 -8.15
N LEU A 56 -9.90 -19.08 -6.99
CA LEU A 56 -9.60 -18.53 -5.66
C LEU A 56 -8.59 -19.39 -4.88
N PRO A 57 -7.74 -18.79 -4.04
CA PRO A 57 -7.61 -17.35 -3.85
C PRO A 57 -6.96 -16.65 -5.04
N LEU A 58 -7.49 -15.51 -5.47
CA LEU A 58 -6.87 -14.66 -6.47
C LEU A 58 -6.01 -13.62 -5.74
N VAL A 59 -4.71 -13.63 -6.02
CA VAL A 59 -3.72 -12.77 -5.33
C VAL A 59 -2.87 -12.07 -6.36
N TYR A 60 -3.05 -10.75 -6.48
CA TYR A 60 -2.24 -9.91 -7.34
C TYR A 60 -1.56 -8.80 -6.57
N ASN A 61 -0.39 -8.44 -7.05
CA ASN A 61 0.42 -7.36 -6.56
C ASN A 61 0.91 -6.52 -7.72
N GLN A 62 1.02 -5.22 -7.54
CA GLN A 62 1.64 -4.33 -8.51
C GLN A 62 2.60 -3.36 -7.83
N TRP A 63 3.67 -3.04 -8.55
CA TRP A 63 4.54 -1.90 -8.29
C TRP A 63 4.10 -0.78 -9.20
N CYS A 64 3.64 0.31 -8.64
CA CYS A 64 3.05 1.38 -9.41
C CYS A 64 3.12 2.71 -8.68
N ASN A 65 2.65 3.76 -9.37
CA ASN A 65 2.40 5.07 -8.79
C ASN A 65 0.92 5.29 -8.56
N VAL A 66 0.61 6.18 -7.64
CA VAL A 66 -0.71 6.79 -7.46
C VAL A 66 -0.55 8.27 -7.21
N LEU A 67 -1.64 9.03 -7.44
CA LEU A 67 -1.65 10.46 -7.24
C LEU A 67 -2.78 10.84 -6.28
N ARG A 68 -2.40 11.55 -5.20
CA ARG A 68 -3.32 12.12 -4.22
C ARG A 68 -3.04 13.62 -4.10
N TRP A 69 -4.06 14.44 -4.29
CA TRP A 69 -3.87 15.89 -4.30
C TRP A 69 -3.76 16.44 -2.87
N GLU A 70 -2.55 16.32 -2.33
CA GLU A 70 -2.22 16.84 -1.00
C GLU A 70 -2.04 18.35 -1.01
N LYS A 71 -2.61 19.03 -0.03
CA LYS A 71 -2.44 20.48 0.14
C LYS A 71 -1.04 20.82 0.64
N GLU A 72 -0.56 20.06 1.62
CA GLU A 72 0.78 20.21 2.19
C GLU A 72 1.61 18.98 1.89
N THR A 73 2.81 19.18 1.37
CA THR A 73 3.73 18.10 1.02
C THR A 73 4.99 18.13 1.89
N ARG A 74 5.57 16.96 2.12
CA ARG A 74 6.87 16.75 2.76
C ARG A 74 7.64 15.69 1.99
N PRO A 75 8.93 15.88 1.69
CA PRO A 75 9.73 14.90 0.96
C PRO A 75 9.58 13.49 1.53
N PHE A 76 9.31 12.51 0.68
CA PHE A 76 9.02 11.10 0.97
C PHE A 76 7.81 10.81 1.86
N LEU A 77 7.53 11.65 2.86
CA LEU A 77 6.48 11.38 3.86
C LEU A 77 5.08 11.65 3.33
N ARG A 78 4.94 12.72 2.53
CA ARG A 78 3.65 13.14 1.96
C ARG A 78 3.88 13.83 0.62
N SER A 79 3.83 13.06 -0.45
CA SER A 79 3.98 13.52 -1.83
C SER A 79 2.65 13.41 -2.57
N ARG A 80 2.43 14.27 -3.54
CA ARG A 80 1.23 14.21 -4.39
C ARG A 80 1.23 12.97 -5.26
N GLU A 81 2.36 12.63 -5.84
CA GLU A 81 2.59 11.37 -6.52
C GLU A 81 3.66 10.58 -5.77
N PHE A 82 3.43 9.29 -5.59
CA PHE A 82 4.38 8.41 -4.94
C PHE A 82 4.37 7.01 -5.54
N LEU A 83 5.50 6.35 -5.42
CA LEU A 83 5.66 4.94 -5.78
C LEU A 83 5.31 4.07 -4.58
N TRP A 84 4.66 2.97 -4.86
CA TRP A 84 4.31 2.00 -3.84
C TRP A 84 4.18 0.59 -4.40
N GLN A 85 4.05 -0.34 -3.51
CA GLN A 85 3.54 -1.67 -3.75
C GLN A 85 2.13 -1.72 -3.20
N GLU A 86 1.20 -2.22 -3.98
CA GLU A 86 -0.14 -2.54 -3.51
C GLU A 86 -0.55 -3.94 -3.96
N GLY A 87 -1.18 -4.68 -3.06
CA GLY A 87 -1.74 -5.98 -3.35
C GLY A 87 -3.25 -5.97 -3.17
N HIS A 88 -3.92 -6.77 -3.99
CA HIS A 88 -5.36 -6.90 -4.00
C HIS A 88 -5.71 -8.38 -4.13
N THR A 89 -6.56 -8.87 -3.24
CA THR A 89 -6.88 -10.30 -3.19
C THR A 89 -8.36 -10.56 -3.04
N ILE A 90 -8.80 -11.70 -3.58
CA ILE A 90 -10.14 -12.26 -3.33
C ILE A 90 -9.99 -13.68 -2.81
N HIS A 91 -10.72 -14.01 -1.77
CA HIS A 91 -10.75 -15.31 -1.13
C HIS A 91 -12.16 -15.89 -1.11
N ALA A 92 -12.25 -17.22 -1.07
CA ALA A 92 -13.54 -17.91 -0.99
C ALA A 92 -14.21 -17.75 0.38
N THR A 93 -13.42 -17.64 1.45
CA THR A 93 -13.93 -17.57 2.81
C THR A 93 -13.44 -16.34 3.55
N GLU A 94 -14.25 -15.88 4.49
CA GLU A 94 -13.88 -14.80 5.40
C GLU A 94 -12.59 -15.10 6.16
N LYS A 95 -12.46 -16.35 6.65
CA LYS A 95 -11.28 -16.79 7.40
C LYS A 95 -10.00 -16.62 6.59
N GLU A 96 -9.96 -17.10 5.35
CA GLU A 96 -8.80 -16.95 4.47
C GLU A 96 -8.43 -15.48 4.22
N ALA A 97 -9.43 -14.62 4.01
CA ALA A 97 -9.20 -13.21 3.79
C ALA A 97 -8.64 -12.52 5.04
N ARG A 98 -9.19 -12.82 6.22
CA ARG A 98 -8.66 -12.29 7.50
C ARG A 98 -7.24 -12.77 7.78
N GLU A 99 -6.97 -14.06 7.56
CA GLU A 99 -5.61 -14.61 7.69
C GLU A 99 -4.62 -13.91 6.73
N ARG A 100 -5.02 -13.68 5.47
CA ARG A 100 -4.21 -12.93 4.51
C ARG A 100 -3.94 -11.50 4.96
N THR A 101 -4.94 -10.81 5.50
CA THR A 101 -4.80 -9.45 6.01
C THR A 101 -3.73 -9.37 7.10
N ILE A 102 -3.79 -10.27 8.07
CA ILE A 102 -2.81 -10.32 9.17
C ILE A 102 -1.44 -10.80 8.69
N GLN A 103 -1.39 -11.76 7.77
CA GLN A 103 -0.15 -12.23 7.18
C GLN A 103 0.63 -11.08 6.52
N MET A 104 -0.04 -10.25 5.73
CA MET A 104 0.61 -9.13 5.05
C MET A 104 1.06 -8.04 6.01
N LEU A 105 0.28 -7.75 7.06
CA LEU A 105 0.70 -6.87 8.14
C LEU A 105 2.02 -7.35 8.79
N ASN A 106 2.11 -8.66 9.07
CA ASN A 106 3.30 -9.25 9.66
C ASN A 106 4.52 -9.23 8.71
N ILE A 107 4.31 -9.48 7.42
CA ILE A 107 5.37 -9.37 6.41
C ILE A 107 5.90 -7.93 6.36
N TYR A 108 5.03 -6.93 6.36
CA TYR A 108 5.44 -5.53 6.37
C TYR A 108 6.21 -5.16 7.65
N ALA A 109 5.75 -5.63 8.80
CA ALA A 109 6.47 -5.45 10.06
C ALA A 109 7.88 -6.07 9.97
N GLN A 110 7.98 -7.30 9.49
CA GLN A 110 9.26 -7.99 9.32
C GLN A 110 10.20 -7.25 8.36
N VAL A 111 9.70 -6.75 7.24
CA VAL A 111 10.51 -5.95 6.29
C VAL A 111 11.07 -4.71 6.96
N VAL A 112 10.25 -3.98 7.73
CA VAL A 112 10.67 -2.73 8.39
C VAL A 112 11.65 -3.02 9.54
N GLU A 113 11.39 -4.03 10.34
CA GLU A 113 12.25 -4.41 11.46
C GLU A 113 13.57 -5.06 10.99
N ASP A 114 13.49 -6.07 10.12
CA ASP A 114 14.65 -6.88 9.75
C ASP A 114 15.56 -6.21 8.72
N LEU A 115 14.99 -5.48 7.76
CA LEU A 115 15.76 -4.85 6.68
C LEU A 115 16.08 -3.40 6.99
N LEU A 116 15.10 -2.64 7.48
CA LEU A 116 15.25 -1.22 7.74
C LEU A 116 15.70 -0.92 9.17
N ALA A 117 15.74 -1.93 10.04
CA ALA A 117 16.16 -1.82 11.44
C ALA A 117 15.36 -0.76 12.23
N ILE A 118 14.06 -0.65 11.96
CA ILE A 118 13.17 0.28 12.62
C ILE A 118 12.09 -0.53 13.36
N PRO A 119 11.99 -0.43 14.70
CA PRO A 119 10.94 -1.09 15.47
C PRO A 119 9.56 -0.58 15.05
N VAL A 120 8.57 -1.48 14.99
CA VAL A 120 7.19 -1.13 14.64
C VAL A 120 6.20 -1.54 15.72
N LEU A 121 5.12 -0.77 15.82
CA LEU A 121 3.93 -1.12 16.56
C LEU A 121 2.84 -1.53 15.56
N LYS A 122 2.24 -2.70 15.80
CA LYS A 122 1.09 -3.18 15.01
C LYS A 122 -0.19 -2.84 15.75
N GLY A 123 -1.18 -2.34 15.02
CA GLY A 123 -2.47 -2.00 15.60
C GLY A 123 -3.59 -1.99 14.57
N GLU A 124 -4.81 -1.94 15.07
CA GLU A 124 -6.00 -1.70 14.29
C GLU A 124 -6.40 -0.24 14.39
N LYS A 125 -6.74 0.37 13.27
CA LYS A 125 -7.20 1.76 13.22
C LYS A 125 -8.61 1.89 13.80
N THR A 126 -8.86 3.03 14.44
CA THR A 126 -10.18 3.38 14.93
C THR A 126 -11.19 3.48 13.78
N PRO A 127 -12.49 3.36 14.05
CA PRO A 127 -13.52 3.50 13.01
C PRO A 127 -13.47 4.82 12.23
N SER A 128 -12.99 5.90 12.86
CA SER A 128 -12.84 7.22 12.21
C SER A 128 -11.64 7.34 11.29
N GLU A 129 -10.63 6.45 11.44
CA GLU A 129 -9.38 6.50 10.68
C GLU A 129 -9.19 5.31 9.74
N LYS A 130 -10.08 4.34 9.80
CA LYS A 130 -10.02 3.18 8.90
C LYS A 130 -10.22 3.61 7.45
N PHE A 131 -9.62 2.84 6.54
CA PHE A 131 -9.76 3.05 5.10
C PHE A 131 -11.23 2.98 4.66
N ALA A 132 -11.64 3.90 3.79
CA ALA A 132 -13.02 3.98 3.31
C ALA A 132 -13.44 2.70 2.59
N GLY A 133 -14.51 2.06 3.08
CA GLY A 133 -15.01 0.79 2.59
C GLY A 133 -14.44 -0.45 3.27
N ALA A 134 -13.38 -0.33 4.08
CA ALA A 134 -12.86 -1.45 4.86
C ALA A 134 -13.73 -1.75 6.10
N GLU A 135 -13.85 -3.02 6.46
CA GLU A 135 -14.37 -3.41 7.77
C GLU A 135 -13.33 -3.18 8.84
N ASN A 136 -12.08 -3.63 8.58
CA ASN A 136 -10.94 -3.43 9.46
C ASN A 136 -9.75 -2.90 8.67
N THR A 137 -9.02 -1.97 9.25
CA THR A 137 -7.73 -1.48 8.75
C THR A 137 -6.67 -1.68 9.81
N TYR A 138 -5.66 -2.48 9.47
CA TYR A 138 -4.49 -2.68 10.31
C TYR A 138 -3.33 -1.84 9.78
N THR A 139 -2.47 -1.42 10.70
CA THR A 139 -1.31 -0.57 10.39
C THR A 139 -0.08 -1.03 11.14
N ILE A 140 1.08 -0.79 10.55
CA ILE A 140 2.35 -0.74 11.26
C ILE A 140 2.76 0.72 11.38
N GLU A 141 3.15 1.12 12.57
CA GLU A 141 3.60 2.48 12.86
C GLU A 141 4.98 2.47 13.50
N THR A 142 5.81 3.40 13.07
CA THR A 142 7.18 3.59 13.56
C THR A 142 7.26 4.89 14.35
N LEU A 143 7.95 4.87 15.49
CA LEU A 143 8.19 6.06 16.28
C LEU A 143 9.41 6.79 15.75
N MET A 144 9.24 8.06 15.41
CA MET A 144 10.32 8.93 14.95
C MET A 144 10.97 9.68 16.10
N HIS A 145 12.17 10.22 15.89
CA HIS A 145 12.95 10.92 16.92
C HIS A 145 12.24 12.16 17.50
N ASP A 146 11.33 12.75 16.75
CA ASP A 146 10.49 13.87 17.20
C ASP A 146 9.28 13.43 18.07
N GLY A 147 9.17 12.15 18.38
CA GLY A 147 8.08 11.56 19.16
C GLY A 147 6.79 11.33 18.38
N ARG A 148 6.78 11.55 17.09
CA ARG A 148 5.62 11.30 16.23
C ARG A 148 5.61 9.88 15.68
N ALA A 149 4.43 9.30 15.57
CA ALA A 149 4.25 8.04 14.87
C ALA A 149 4.15 8.27 13.37
N LEU A 150 4.87 7.44 12.59
CA LEU A 150 4.79 7.39 11.14
C LEU A 150 4.08 6.11 10.71
N GLN A 151 2.93 6.24 10.03
CA GLN A 151 2.27 5.11 9.39
C GLN A 151 3.18 4.56 8.29
N SER A 152 3.62 3.32 8.45
CA SER A 152 4.68 2.70 7.63
C SER A 152 4.18 1.58 6.73
N GLY A 153 2.95 1.14 6.90
CA GLY A 153 2.28 0.16 6.04
C GLY A 153 0.88 -0.13 6.54
N THR A 154 0.00 -0.53 5.64
CA THR A 154 -1.39 -0.85 5.97
C THR A 154 -1.84 -2.15 5.33
N SER A 155 -2.79 -2.82 5.98
CA SER A 155 -3.47 -3.99 5.47
C SER A 155 -4.95 -3.91 5.81
N HIS A 156 -5.80 -4.04 4.78
CA HIS A 156 -7.24 -3.80 4.88
C HIS A 156 -8.01 -5.10 4.64
N TYR A 157 -8.99 -5.35 5.49
CA TYR A 157 -10.01 -6.35 5.29
C TYR A 157 -11.31 -5.65 4.90
N PHE A 158 -11.84 -5.97 3.72
CA PHE A 158 -13.06 -5.36 3.19
C PHE A 158 -14.30 -6.21 3.38
N GLY A 159 -14.15 -7.46 3.80
CA GLY A 159 -15.27 -8.39 3.78
C GLY A 159 -15.88 -8.51 2.39
N GLN A 160 -17.15 -8.19 2.28
CA GLN A 160 -17.90 -8.19 1.02
C GLN A 160 -18.32 -6.78 0.55
N ASN A 161 -17.76 -5.73 1.15
CA ASN A 161 -18.16 -4.35 0.87
C ASN A 161 -17.86 -3.92 -0.58
N PHE A 162 -16.83 -4.49 -1.22
CA PHE A 162 -16.52 -4.27 -2.63
C PHE A 162 -17.07 -5.39 -3.53
N THR A 163 -17.01 -6.63 -3.07
CA THR A 163 -17.40 -7.76 -3.92
C THR A 163 -18.89 -7.75 -4.27
N LYS A 164 -19.76 -7.30 -3.37
CA LYS A 164 -21.19 -7.13 -3.64
C LYS A 164 -21.46 -6.03 -4.67
N PRO A 165 -21.03 -4.77 -4.50
CA PRO A 165 -21.27 -3.69 -5.48
C PRO A 165 -20.66 -3.97 -6.85
N PHE A 166 -19.50 -4.63 -6.91
CA PHE A 166 -18.82 -4.97 -8.15
C PHE A 166 -19.24 -6.32 -8.74
N ASN A 167 -20.16 -7.02 -8.07
CA ASN A 167 -20.67 -8.33 -8.48
C ASN A 167 -19.56 -9.38 -8.69
N ILE A 168 -18.60 -9.44 -7.75
CA ILE A 168 -17.51 -10.41 -7.77
C ILE A 168 -18.02 -11.69 -7.11
N LYS A 169 -18.53 -12.59 -7.93
CA LYS A 169 -19.13 -13.87 -7.55
C LYS A 169 -18.32 -15.03 -8.09
N PHE A 170 -18.40 -16.13 -7.38
CA PHE A 170 -17.87 -17.41 -7.83
C PHE A 170 -18.86 -18.53 -7.54
N GLN A 171 -18.81 -19.57 -8.35
CA GLN A 171 -19.55 -20.80 -8.10
C GLN A 171 -18.74 -21.66 -7.13
N ASN A 172 -19.33 -21.99 -5.98
CA ASN A 172 -18.70 -22.86 -4.99
C ASN A 172 -18.70 -24.34 -5.43
N LYS A 173 -18.18 -25.24 -4.60
CA LYS A 173 -18.09 -26.68 -4.92
C LYS A 173 -19.43 -27.35 -5.07
N GLU A 174 -20.46 -26.81 -4.44
CA GLU A 174 -21.85 -27.29 -4.49
C GLU A 174 -22.66 -26.67 -5.64
N GLY A 175 -22.00 -25.84 -6.48
CA GLY A 175 -22.65 -25.19 -7.61
C GLY A 175 -23.46 -23.93 -7.26
N LYS A 176 -23.36 -23.42 -6.02
CA LYS A 176 -24.04 -22.18 -5.60
C LYS A 176 -23.16 -20.97 -5.87
N GLU A 177 -23.78 -19.85 -6.24
CA GLU A 177 -23.11 -18.57 -6.33
C GLU A 177 -22.90 -17.96 -4.95
N GLU A 178 -21.68 -17.50 -4.71
CA GLU A 178 -21.26 -16.78 -3.49
C GLU A 178 -20.42 -15.57 -3.84
N TYR A 179 -20.44 -14.54 -2.98
CA TYR A 179 -19.52 -13.41 -3.08
C TYR A 179 -18.20 -13.73 -2.42
N GLY A 180 -17.10 -13.36 -3.07
CA GLY A 180 -15.77 -13.48 -2.46
C GLY A 180 -15.54 -12.47 -1.33
N TYR A 181 -14.45 -12.66 -0.60
CA TYR A 181 -13.97 -11.79 0.46
C TYR A 181 -12.68 -11.10 0.02
N GLN A 182 -12.63 -9.78 0.14
CA GLN A 182 -11.58 -8.96 -0.44
C GLN A 182 -10.64 -8.39 0.62
N THR A 183 -9.35 -8.34 0.26
CA THR A 183 -8.33 -7.61 1.01
C THR A 183 -7.52 -6.71 0.08
N SER A 184 -6.92 -5.65 0.64
CA SER A 184 -5.83 -4.93 0.01
C SER A 184 -4.77 -4.54 1.05
N TRP A 185 -3.55 -4.33 0.59
CA TRP A 185 -2.42 -4.01 1.46
C TRP A 185 -1.34 -3.28 0.68
N GLY A 186 -0.60 -2.40 1.36
CA GLY A 186 0.40 -1.57 0.69
C GLY A 186 1.45 -0.96 1.59
N ILE A 187 2.64 -0.76 0.99
CA ILE A 187 3.73 0.05 1.50
C ILE A 187 4.26 0.96 0.40
N SER A 188 4.78 2.12 0.77
CA SER A 188 5.23 3.13 -0.18
C SER A 188 6.67 3.58 0.09
N THR A 189 7.18 4.43 -0.80
CA THR A 189 8.45 5.14 -0.65
C THR A 189 8.51 6.06 0.58
N ARG A 190 7.39 6.21 1.34
CA ARG A 190 7.41 6.81 2.69
C ARG A 190 8.42 6.13 3.60
N LEU A 191 8.67 4.82 3.42
CA LEU A 191 9.68 4.10 4.19
C LEU A 191 11.09 4.65 4.01
N LEU A 192 11.43 5.24 2.87
CA LEU A 192 12.70 5.94 2.68
C LEU A 192 12.81 7.16 3.63
N GLY A 193 11.72 7.92 3.75
CA GLY A 193 11.62 8.99 4.75
C GLY A 193 11.75 8.45 6.17
N GLY A 194 11.14 7.32 6.47
CA GLY A 194 11.27 6.63 7.76
C GLY A 194 12.73 6.27 8.08
N VAL A 195 13.46 5.69 7.12
CA VAL A 195 14.89 5.36 7.25
C VAL A 195 15.73 6.61 7.51
N ILE A 196 15.49 7.70 6.74
CA ILE A 196 16.18 8.96 6.91
C ILE A 196 15.95 9.53 8.31
N MET A 197 14.71 9.54 8.77
CA MET A 197 14.34 10.10 10.08
C MET A 197 14.80 9.23 11.25
N ALA A 198 14.82 7.90 11.09
CA ALA A 198 15.23 6.98 12.14
C ALA A 198 16.76 6.84 12.28
N HIS A 199 17.50 6.90 11.17
CA HIS A 199 18.93 6.58 11.15
C HIS A 199 19.83 7.74 10.72
N GLY A 200 19.27 8.77 10.07
CA GLY A 200 20.04 9.96 9.67
C GLY A 200 20.38 10.86 10.87
N ASP A 201 21.43 11.64 10.71
CA ASP A 201 21.82 12.73 11.61
C ASP A 201 22.38 13.92 10.82
N ASP A 202 22.89 14.95 11.50
CA ASP A 202 23.45 16.16 10.87
C ASP A 202 24.67 15.89 9.95
N ARG A 203 25.27 14.70 10.04
CA ARG A 203 26.38 14.27 9.19
C ARG A 203 25.89 13.55 7.91
N GLY A 204 24.62 13.19 7.84
CA GLY A 204 24.02 12.57 6.68
C GLY A 204 23.24 11.30 6.97
N LEU A 205 22.90 10.59 5.90
CA LEU A 205 22.14 9.35 5.95
C LEU A 205 23.02 8.18 6.39
N LYS A 206 22.50 7.40 7.34
CA LYS A 206 23.06 6.11 7.75
C LYS A 206 22.10 5.01 7.30
N LEU A 207 22.60 4.12 6.46
CA LEU A 207 21.78 3.00 5.99
C LEU A 207 21.98 1.76 6.89
N PRO A 208 20.92 1.07 7.25
CA PRO A 208 21.02 -0.24 7.90
C PRO A 208 21.87 -1.22 7.06
N PRO A 209 22.67 -2.10 7.69
CA PRO A 209 23.58 -2.97 6.96
C PRO A 209 22.93 -3.84 5.89
N LYS A 210 21.69 -4.31 6.10
CA LYS A 210 20.98 -5.18 5.16
C LYS A 210 20.54 -4.46 3.87
N VAL A 211 20.44 -3.14 3.89
CA VAL A 211 20.07 -2.33 2.71
C VAL A 211 21.18 -1.44 2.20
N ALA A 212 22.29 -1.35 2.93
CA ALA A 212 23.46 -0.60 2.50
C ALA A 212 24.14 -1.31 1.31
N PRO A 213 24.37 -0.64 0.17
CA PRO A 213 25.08 -1.24 -0.97
C PRO A 213 26.55 -1.53 -0.65
N ILE A 214 27.15 -0.77 0.27
CA ILE A 214 28.49 -0.97 0.80
C ILE A 214 28.39 -1.02 2.31
N GLN A 215 28.70 -2.17 2.90
CA GLN A 215 28.55 -2.40 4.34
C GLN A 215 29.82 -2.04 5.12
N ILE A 216 30.98 -2.24 4.52
CA ILE A 216 32.29 -2.01 5.15
C ILE A 216 33.20 -1.32 4.13
N VAL A 217 33.82 -0.25 4.57
CA VAL A 217 34.87 0.44 3.80
C VAL A 217 36.18 0.34 4.59
N ILE A 218 37.20 -0.21 3.96
CA ILE A 218 38.54 -0.29 4.54
C ILE A 218 39.37 0.86 3.94
N ILE A 219 39.83 1.74 4.79
CA ILE A 219 40.66 2.88 4.39
C ILE A 219 42.10 2.65 4.90
N PRO A 220 43.06 2.39 4.00
CA PRO A 220 44.43 2.25 4.41
C PRO A 220 45.00 3.60 4.87
N VAL A 221 45.40 3.69 6.13
CA VAL A 221 46.08 4.89 6.66
C VAL A 221 47.55 4.81 6.28
N ALA A 222 48.08 5.90 5.72
CA ALA A 222 49.48 5.94 5.23
C ALA A 222 49.78 4.91 4.12
N ALA A 223 48.91 4.84 3.10
CA ALA A 223 49.05 3.93 1.95
C ALA A 223 50.40 4.07 1.19
N HIS A 224 51.13 5.17 1.40
CA HIS A 224 52.47 5.40 0.85
C HIS A 224 53.61 4.64 1.56
N LYS A 225 53.32 4.00 2.68
CA LYS A 225 54.30 3.19 3.41
C LYS A 225 54.29 1.75 2.92
N GLU A 226 55.48 1.16 2.80
CA GLU A 226 55.64 -0.24 2.43
C GLU A 226 54.90 -1.18 3.39
N GLY A 227 54.13 -2.14 2.85
CA GLY A 227 53.38 -3.12 3.63
C GLY A 227 52.02 -2.63 4.13
N VAL A 228 51.50 -1.47 3.71
CA VAL A 228 50.16 -0.96 4.08
C VAL A 228 49.10 -1.34 3.05
N ILE A 229 49.48 -1.66 1.82
CA ILE A 229 48.60 -2.15 0.75
C ILE A 229 49.02 -3.55 0.34
#